data_e0f43f7c0f1f232d0c52e2b058788ad5
#
_entry.id   e0f43f7c0f1f232d0c52e2b058788ad5
#
_cell.length_a   1.000
_cell.length_b   1.000
_cell.length_c   1.000
_cell.angle_alpha   90.00
_cell.angle_beta   90.00
_cell.angle_gamma   90.00
#
_symmetry.space_group_name_H-M   'P 1'
#
loop_
_entity.id
_entity.type
_entity.pdbx_description
1 polymer ?
#
loop_
_entity_poly.entity_id
_entity_poly.type
_entity_poly.pdbx_seq_one_letter_code
_entity_poly.pdbx_strand_id
1 'polypeptide(L)'
;MLTYDLDKRGSTPLYDYLYQCIRQDIISGRLQAGERLPSKRTLAQHLSVGIITVANAYAQLAVEGYITSREKKGYFVEDVSSYRVRRKAAAAMLPEAAEREYFADFKANRISLQNFPLATWTRLMRETLSVHNEELLKTVPYKGVYELRKAIADYLAHNRAMQVDPSQIIIGAGTEYLYGRLLQMFGHACTFAIEEPGYKKFASISASFGNPWKYIPIDDNGLMIDKLEESGADVVHLSPANHFPTGIVMPVTRRLELFEWVNRIRKRYIIEDDYDSEFRYTGRFILPLYAQDTQSRVIYMNTFSKSLVPSLRISYMVLPPRLLERYEQTMSFYSCTVSSFEQYTLARFISEGYFERHINKMKNYYREQRHKILAGIHSSPLAAVSQITERNAGTHFVLHINTKLTEAEVRKAAMAADMCLSFYSDYSHNTEENNGCTLVINYAAIEADKITAVIERLCSLFPECNQIS
;
A
#
# COMPACT_ATOMS: atom_id res chain seq x y z
N MET A 1 7.25 39.82 44.15
CA MET A 1 6.14 40.22 43.27
C MET A 1 6.49 39.74 41.87
N LEU A 2 5.55 39.11 41.15
CA LEU A 2 5.80 38.62 39.80
C LEU A 2 5.84 39.79 38.82
N THR A 3 6.94 39.91 38.09
CA THR A 3 7.14 40.97 37.08
C THR A 3 7.52 40.35 35.74
N TYR A 4 6.77 40.68 34.69
CA TYR A 4 6.96 40.17 33.35
C TYR A 4 7.02 41.34 32.37
N ASP A 5 7.88 41.20 31.36
CA ASP A 5 7.96 42.15 30.25
C ASP A 5 6.87 41.80 29.23
N LEU A 6 5.74 42.50 29.34
CA LEU A 6 4.54 42.19 28.51
C LEU A 6 4.68 42.67 27.06
N ASP A 7 5.67 43.49 26.72
CA ASP A 7 5.92 43.94 25.35
C ASP A 7 6.50 42.82 24.47
N LYS A 8 7.11 41.82 25.11
CA LYS A 8 7.66 40.64 24.44
C LYS A 8 6.59 39.61 23.96
N ARG A 9 5.32 39.87 24.18
CA ARG A 9 4.23 38.97 23.81
C ARG A 9 4.03 38.77 22.28
N GLY A 10 4.54 39.70 21.45
CA GLY A 10 4.27 39.69 20.02
C GLY A 10 2.77 39.72 19.69
N SER A 11 2.31 38.80 18.87
CA SER A 11 0.87 38.62 18.53
C SER A 11 0.07 37.78 19.53
N THR A 12 0.70 37.26 20.60
CA THR A 12 0.03 36.41 21.61
C THR A 12 -0.94 37.23 22.46
N PRO A 13 -2.17 36.74 22.70
CA PRO A 13 -3.10 37.40 23.61
C PRO A 13 -2.49 37.61 25.03
N LEU A 14 -2.77 38.74 25.64
CA LEU A 14 -2.11 39.14 26.90
C LEU A 14 -2.31 38.13 28.05
N TYR A 15 -3.51 37.53 28.16
CA TYR A 15 -3.79 36.53 29.20
C TYR A 15 -3.01 35.24 28.95
N ASP A 16 -2.85 34.84 27.70
CA ASP A 16 -2.12 33.62 27.31
C ASP A 16 -0.61 33.80 27.53
N TYR A 17 -0.06 34.96 27.15
CA TYR A 17 1.33 35.26 27.43
C TYR A 17 1.63 35.29 28.93
N LEU A 18 0.75 35.90 29.76
CA LEU A 18 0.87 35.91 31.21
C LEU A 18 0.79 34.48 31.80
N TYR A 19 -0.12 33.67 31.30
CA TYR A 19 -0.22 32.26 31.66
C TYR A 19 1.08 31.50 31.34
N GLN A 20 1.64 31.69 30.15
CA GLN A 20 2.90 31.05 29.74
C GLN A 20 4.07 31.45 30.62
N CYS A 21 4.18 32.73 30.99
CA CYS A 21 5.22 33.23 31.90
C CYS A 21 5.14 32.58 33.30
N ILE A 22 3.94 32.57 33.90
CA ILE A 22 3.75 31.98 35.23
C ILE A 22 3.98 30.48 35.20
N ARG A 23 3.45 29.79 34.18
CA ARG A 23 3.67 28.34 33.96
C ARG A 23 5.17 28.02 33.89
N GLN A 24 5.92 28.84 33.12
CA GLN A 24 7.36 28.65 32.95
C GLN A 24 8.10 28.83 34.27
N ASP A 25 7.68 29.79 35.10
CA ASP A 25 8.25 30.03 36.42
C ASP A 25 8.00 28.86 37.38
N ILE A 26 6.80 28.26 37.31
CA ILE A 26 6.46 27.06 38.10
C ILE A 26 7.31 25.86 37.62
N ILE A 27 7.39 25.62 36.31
CA ILE A 27 8.14 24.48 35.75
C ILE A 27 9.64 24.62 36.01
N SER A 28 10.19 25.84 35.92
CA SER A 28 11.61 26.08 36.20
C SER A 28 11.96 26.04 37.70
N GLY A 29 10.96 26.04 38.57
CA GLY A 29 11.14 26.09 40.02
C GLY A 29 11.42 27.49 40.56
N ARG A 30 11.24 28.54 39.77
CA ARG A 30 11.33 29.94 40.21
C ARG A 30 10.17 30.26 41.15
N LEU A 31 9.00 29.70 40.92
CA LEU A 31 7.89 29.62 41.85
C LEU A 31 7.87 28.21 42.45
N GLN A 32 7.97 28.15 43.76
CA GLN A 32 8.09 26.87 44.47
C GLN A 32 6.71 26.29 44.83
N ALA A 33 6.66 24.97 44.97
CA ALA A 33 5.46 24.25 45.40
C ALA A 33 4.97 24.81 46.77
N GLY A 34 3.68 25.06 46.88
CA GLY A 34 3.06 25.66 48.04
C GLY A 34 3.19 27.20 48.14
N GLU A 35 3.95 27.82 47.23
CA GLU A 35 4.08 29.28 47.20
C GLU A 35 2.74 29.96 46.89
N ARG A 36 2.42 31.01 47.63
CA ARG A 36 1.18 31.76 47.41
C ARG A 36 1.37 32.80 46.32
N LEU A 37 0.54 32.72 45.27
CA LEU A 37 0.51 33.72 44.21
C LEU A 37 -0.17 35.03 44.69
N PRO A 38 0.21 36.18 44.11
CA PRO A 38 -0.48 37.45 44.37
C PRO A 38 -1.97 37.37 44.04
N SER A 39 -2.79 38.17 44.73
CA SER A 39 -4.22 38.22 44.35
C SER A 39 -4.39 38.74 42.92
N LYS A 40 -5.48 38.35 42.25
CA LYS A 40 -5.76 38.82 40.89
C LYS A 40 -5.73 40.36 40.78
N ARG A 41 -6.25 41.07 41.80
CA ARG A 41 -6.23 42.54 41.83
C ARG A 41 -4.82 43.09 42.00
N THR A 42 -4.06 42.52 42.93
CA THR A 42 -2.68 42.95 43.20
C THR A 42 -1.76 42.74 42.02
N LEU A 43 -1.86 41.56 41.34
CA LEU A 43 -1.04 41.29 40.16
C LEU A 43 -1.46 42.15 38.97
N ALA A 44 -2.75 42.36 38.76
CA ALA A 44 -3.27 43.21 37.70
C ALA A 44 -2.79 44.66 37.83
N GLN A 45 -2.85 45.19 39.04
CA GLN A 45 -2.36 46.53 39.36
C GLN A 45 -0.84 46.65 39.16
N HIS A 46 -0.07 45.66 39.61
CA HIS A 46 1.39 45.66 39.47
C HIS A 46 1.86 45.58 38.02
N LEU A 47 1.18 44.78 37.21
CA LEU A 47 1.51 44.60 35.78
C LEU A 47 0.81 45.60 34.88
N SER A 48 0.01 46.52 35.42
CA SER A 48 -0.80 47.50 34.66
C SER A 48 -1.72 46.86 33.62
N VAL A 49 -2.35 45.71 33.96
CA VAL A 49 -3.25 44.94 33.07
C VAL A 49 -4.66 44.85 33.69
N GLY A 50 -5.62 44.46 32.87
CA GLY A 50 -6.99 44.21 33.32
C GLY A 50 -7.07 43.02 34.32
N ILE A 51 -7.92 43.11 35.32
CA ILE A 51 -8.17 42.03 36.30
C ILE A 51 -8.66 40.78 35.60
N ILE A 52 -9.43 40.90 34.50
CA ILE A 52 -9.94 39.79 33.69
C ILE A 52 -8.79 39.02 33.01
N THR A 53 -7.75 39.71 32.56
CA THR A 53 -6.54 39.10 31.97
C THR A 53 -5.85 38.16 32.97
N VAL A 54 -5.64 38.65 34.20
CA VAL A 54 -5.04 37.81 35.25
C VAL A 54 -6.00 36.69 35.69
N ALA A 55 -7.30 36.97 35.73
CA ALA A 55 -8.30 35.97 36.07
C ALA A 55 -8.32 34.79 35.06
N ASN A 56 -8.24 35.09 33.79
CA ASN A 56 -8.18 34.07 32.72
C ASN A 56 -6.87 33.27 32.78
N ALA A 57 -5.73 33.94 32.99
CA ALA A 57 -4.44 33.26 33.17
C ALA A 57 -4.45 32.30 34.35
N TYR A 58 -4.98 32.77 35.51
CA TYR A 58 -5.10 31.93 36.70
C TYR A 58 -6.13 30.81 36.53
N ALA A 59 -7.22 31.05 35.85
CA ALA A 59 -8.22 30.01 35.56
C ALA A 59 -7.58 28.87 34.72
N GLN A 60 -6.82 29.23 33.71
CA GLN A 60 -6.12 28.26 32.88
C GLN A 60 -5.08 27.45 33.67
N LEU A 61 -4.25 28.14 34.48
CA LEU A 61 -3.28 27.49 35.37
C LEU A 61 -3.94 26.53 36.36
N ALA A 62 -5.11 26.91 36.90
CA ALA A 62 -5.86 26.08 37.83
C ALA A 62 -6.50 24.86 37.15
N VAL A 63 -7.06 25.03 35.95
CA VAL A 63 -7.62 23.91 35.15
C VAL A 63 -6.52 22.90 34.79
N GLU A 64 -5.32 23.38 34.46
CA GLU A 64 -4.18 22.50 34.13
C GLU A 64 -3.45 21.95 35.37
N GLY A 65 -3.86 22.34 36.58
CA GLY A 65 -3.31 21.84 37.84
C GLY A 65 -1.96 22.42 38.23
N TYR A 66 -1.49 23.53 37.64
CA TYR A 66 -0.28 24.22 38.05
C TYR A 66 -0.47 25.02 39.37
N ILE A 67 -1.70 25.47 39.62
CA ILE A 67 -2.07 26.17 40.86
C ILE A 67 -3.40 25.63 41.38
N THR A 68 -3.60 25.74 42.69
CA THR A 68 -4.88 25.40 43.32
C THR A 68 -5.48 26.64 43.97
N SER A 69 -6.80 26.76 43.93
CA SER A 69 -7.52 27.83 44.66
C SER A 69 -7.95 27.30 46.01
N ARG A 70 -7.55 28.01 47.11
CA ARG A 70 -8.02 27.70 48.47
C ARG A 70 -8.96 28.79 48.91
N GLU A 71 -10.13 28.36 49.36
CA GLU A 71 -11.20 29.30 49.75
C GLU A 71 -10.69 30.31 50.80
N LYS A 72 -10.95 31.60 50.56
CA LYS A 72 -10.51 32.76 51.39
C LYS A 72 -8.99 32.89 51.57
N LYS A 73 -8.16 31.98 51.03
CA LYS A 73 -6.68 31.99 51.19
C LYS A 73 -5.94 32.38 49.90
N GLY A 74 -6.56 32.24 48.74
CA GLY A 74 -5.99 32.62 47.44
C GLY A 74 -5.50 31.46 46.61
N TYR A 75 -4.56 31.71 45.71
CA TYR A 75 -3.99 30.73 44.78
C TYR A 75 -2.62 30.27 45.24
N PHE A 76 -2.35 28.97 45.13
CA PHE A 76 -1.10 28.35 45.56
C PHE A 76 -0.55 27.47 44.42
N VAL A 77 0.77 27.48 44.30
CA VAL A 77 1.50 26.64 43.31
C VAL A 77 1.44 25.18 43.73
N GLU A 78 1.08 24.29 42.78
CA GLU A 78 1.10 22.85 43.02
C GLU A 78 2.51 22.26 42.84
N ASP A 79 2.75 21.08 43.42
CA ASP A 79 4.01 20.37 43.28
C ASP A 79 4.05 19.66 41.92
N VAL A 80 4.72 20.28 40.94
CA VAL A 80 4.97 19.74 39.63
C VAL A 80 6.41 19.22 39.47
N SER A 81 7.13 19.04 40.57
CA SER A 81 8.54 18.60 40.52
C SER A 81 8.73 17.21 39.92
N SER A 82 7.76 16.32 40.12
CA SER A 82 7.71 14.99 39.46
C SER A 82 7.46 15.05 37.94
N TYR A 83 6.93 16.15 37.45
CA TYR A 83 6.67 16.42 36.04
C TYR A 83 7.73 17.28 35.34
N ARG A 84 8.94 17.37 35.93
CA ARG A 84 10.05 17.91 35.16
C ARG A 84 10.23 17.07 33.91
N VAL A 85 9.48 17.44 32.88
CA VAL A 85 9.75 16.99 31.51
C VAL A 85 11.21 17.35 31.28
N ARG A 86 12.10 16.35 31.36
CA ARG A 86 13.41 16.46 30.73
C ARG A 86 13.10 17.00 29.34
N ARG A 87 13.45 18.27 29.08
CA ARG A 87 13.52 18.73 27.69
C ARG A 87 14.36 17.66 26.99
N LYS A 88 13.71 16.73 26.29
CA LYS A 88 14.41 15.91 25.32
C LYS A 88 15.14 16.93 24.47
N ALA A 89 16.47 16.90 24.49
CA ALA A 89 17.27 17.56 23.49
C ALA A 89 16.55 17.28 22.19
N ALA A 90 16.24 18.35 21.42
CA ALA A 90 15.47 18.22 20.19
C ALA A 90 16.03 16.99 19.48
N ALA A 91 15.22 15.94 19.37
CA ALA A 91 15.67 14.70 18.76
C ALA A 91 16.22 15.14 17.41
N ALA A 92 17.49 14.89 17.18
CA ALA A 92 18.09 15.17 15.87
C ALA A 92 17.11 14.58 14.87
N MET A 93 16.47 15.41 14.05
CA MET A 93 15.59 14.93 13.00
C MET A 93 16.47 13.98 12.20
N LEU A 94 16.14 12.68 12.26
CA LEU A 94 16.76 11.71 11.36
C LEU A 94 16.46 12.26 9.96
N PRO A 95 17.49 12.48 9.14
CA PRO A 95 17.26 12.95 7.79
C PRO A 95 16.31 11.95 7.13
N GLU A 96 15.20 12.45 6.62
CA GLU A 96 14.31 11.66 5.79
C GLU A 96 15.17 11.14 4.63
N ALA A 97 15.26 9.83 4.48
CA ALA A 97 16.03 9.25 3.40
C ALA A 97 15.38 9.70 2.09
N ALA A 98 16.02 10.64 1.41
CA ALA A 98 15.53 11.10 0.10
C ALA A 98 15.41 9.90 -0.82
N GLU A 99 14.20 9.66 -1.35
CA GLU A 99 14.00 8.63 -2.37
C GLU A 99 14.92 8.97 -3.55
N ARG A 100 15.86 8.06 -3.82
CA ARG A 100 16.77 8.25 -4.95
C ARG A 100 15.99 8.03 -6.25
N GLU A 101 15.95 9.01 -7.11
CA GLU A 101 15.47 8.83 -8.48
C GLU A 101 16.55 8.14 -9.31
N TYR A 102 16.17 7.09 -10.02
CA TYR A 102 17.03 6.36 -10.94
C TYR A 102 16.66 6.67 -12.38
N PHE A 103 17.63 6.63 -13.27
CA PHE A 103 17.41 6.72 -14.71
C PHE A 103 16.43 5.62 -15.19
N ALA A 104 16.60 4.40 -14.67
CA ALA A 104 15.66 3.31 -14.88
C ALA A 104 15.45 2.54 -13.56
N ASP A 105 14.19 2.37 -13.16
CA ASP A 105 13.80 1.64 -11.95
C ASP A 105 12.84 0.51 -12.31
N PHE A 106 13.38 -0.73 -12.33
CA PHE A 106 12.62 -1.94 -12.65
C PHE A 106 11.78 -2.45 -11.48
N LYS A 107 12.03 -1.96 -10.25
CA LYS A 107 11.23 -2.26 -9.05
C LYS A 107 10.01 -1.36 -8.93
N ALA A 108 10.10 -0.14 -9.47
CA ALA A 108 9.04 0.84 -9.34
C ALA A 108 7.76 0.37 -10.02
N ASN A 109 6.68 0.37 -9.26
CA ASN A 109 5.35 0.16 -9.78
C ASN A 109 4.82 1.48 -10.36
N ARG A 110 5.62 2.11 -11.23
CA ARG A 110 5.30 3.40 -11.84
C ARG A 110 4.48 3.17 -13.12
N ILE A 111 3.52 4.04 -13.31
CA ILE A 111 2.79 4.19 -14.58
C ILE A 111 3.17 5.57 -15.11
N SER A 112 3.42 5.67 -16.41
CA SER A 112 3.66 6.98 -17.02
C SER A 112 2.47 7.91 -16.75
N LEU A 113 2.75 9.10 -16.23
CA LEU A 113 1.74 10.13 -15.97
C LEU A 113 0.94 10.50 -17.23
N GLN A 114 1.56 10.39 -18.42
CA GLN A 114 0.91 10.64 -19.72
C GLN A 114 -0.21 9.63 -20.03
N ASN A 115 -0.20 8.47 -19.39
CA ASN A 115 -1.17 7.42 -19.64
C ASN A 115 -2.39 7.51 -18.74
N PHE A 116 -2.29 8.16 -17.56
CA PHE A 116 -3.45 8.35 -16.70
C PHE A 116 -4.41 9.40 -17.29
N PRO A 117 -5.72 9.12 -17.42
CA PRO A 117 -6.69 10.03 -18.04
C PRO A 117 -7.08 11.17 -17.09
N LEU A 118 -6.10 11.99 -16.67
CA LEU A 118 -6.24 13.01 -15.63
C LEU A 118 -7.39 14.00 -15.92
N ALA A 119 -7.55 14.44 -17.17
CA ALA A 119 -8.60 15.39 -17.54
C ALA A 119 -10.00 14.79 -17.30
N THR A 120 -10.22 13.53 -17.71
CA THR A 120 -11.49 12.81 -17.47
C THR A 120 -11.71 12.59 -15.98
N TRP A 121 -10.68 12.15 -15.25
CA TRP A 121 -10.75 11.95 -13.80
C TRP A 121 -11.14 13.24 -13.06
N THR A 122 -10.45 14.34 -13.37
CA THR A 122 -10.72 15.65 -12.75
C THR A 122 -12.15 16.15 -13.05
N ARG A 123 -12.64 15.96 -14.28
CA ARG A 123 -14.01 16.31 -14.64
C ARG A 123 -15.02 15.50 -13.82
N LEU A 124 -14.89 14.17 -13.78
CA LEU A 124 -15.76 13.28 -13.01
C LEU A 124 -15.74 13.61 -11.52
N MET A 125 -14.56 13.91 -10.96
CA MET A 125 -14.44 14.31 -9.56
C MET A 125 -15.21 15.60 -9.26
N ARG A 126 -15.09 16.63 -10.10
CA ARG A 126 -15.84 17.88 -9.94
C ARG A 126 -17.36 17.65 -10.00
N GLU A 127 -17.81 16.85 -10.95
CA GLU A 127 -19.23 16.51 -11.09
C GLU A 127 -19.72 15.70 -9.88
N THR A 128 -18.91 14.77 -9.36
CA THR A 128 -19.22 14.00 -8.15
C THR A 128 -19.42 14.91 -6.94
N LEU A 129 -18.56 15.92 -6.77
CA LEU A 129 -18.69 16.92 -5.69
C LEU A 129 -20.00 17.70 -5.77
N SER A 130 -20.48 17.96 -6.99
CA SER A 130 -21.73 18.73 -7.19
C SER A 130 -22.99 17.88 -6.99
N VAL A 131 -22.95 16.59 -7.29
CA VAL A 131 -24.13 15.69 -7.27
C VAL A 131 -24.30 15.00 -5.92
N HIS A 132 -23.23 14.60 -5.27
CA HIS A 132 -23.25 13.77 -4.05
C HIS A 132 -22.85 14.55 -2.79
N ASN A 133 -23.10 15.85 -2.72
CA ASN A 133 -22.59 16.71 -1.65
C ASN A 133 -22.96 16.24 -0.22
N GLU A 134 -24.16 15.70 0.00
CA GLU A 134 -24.57 15.17 1.31
C GLU A 134 -23.96 13.80 1.61
N GLU A 135 -23.95 12.87 0.64
CA GLU A 135 -23.40 11.52 0.77
C GLU A 135 -21.89 11.55 1.02
N LEU A 136 -21.19 12.50 0.39
CA LEU A 136 -19.74 12.66 0.56
C LEU A 136 -19.33 13.03 1.99
N LEU A 137 -20.23 13.65 2.76
CA LEU A 137 -19.97 14.06 4.15
C LEU A 137 -20.33 12.97 5.17
N LYS A 138 -20.96 11.89 4.74
CA LYS A 138 -21.30 10.76 5.62
C LYS A 138 -20.13 9.79 5.78
N THR A 139 -20.11 9.05 6.89
CA THR A 139 -19.17 7.97 7.08
C THR A 139 -19.34 6.90 6.01
N VAL A 140 -18.25 6.51 5.37
CA VAL A 140 -18.28 5.48 4.33
C VAL A 140 -18.66 4.12 4.95
N PRO A 141 -19.64 3.40 4.37
CA PRO A 141 -19.96 2.05 4.84
C PRO A 141 -18.74 1.12 4.83
N TYR A 142 -18.65 0.21 5.79
CA TYR A 142 -17.48 -0.66 5.97
C TYR A 142 -17.10 -1.50 4.73
N LYS A 143 -18.06 -1.80 3.86
CA LYS A 143 -17.83 -2.48 2.57
C LYS A 143 -17.46 -1.52 1.43
N GLY A 144 -17.51 -0.20 1.64
CA GLY A 144 -17.45 0.82 0.59
C GLY A 144 -18.82 1.22 0.05
N VAL A 145 -18.86 2.29 -0.75
CA VAL A 145 -20.11 2.81 -1.30
C VAL A 145 -20.75 1.82 -2.27
N TYR A 146 -22.07 1.76 -2.27
CA TYR A 146 -22.83 0.81 -3.09
C TYR A 146 -22.58 1.01 -4.58
N GLU A 147 -22.52 2.25 -5.04
CA GLU A 147 -22.31 2.63 -6.43
C GLU A 147 -21.02 2.04 -7.01
N LEU A 148 -19.92 2.09 -6.23
CA LEU A 148 -18.66 1.50 -6.67
C LEU A 148 -18.74 -0.03 -6.69
N ARG A 149 -19.31 -0.65 -5.64
CA ARG A 149 -19.48 -2.09 -5.59
C ARG A 149 -20.34 -2.62 -6.74
N LYS A 150 -21.43 -1.88 -7.07
CA LYS A 150 -22.28 -2.20 -8.22
C LYS A 150 -21.52 -2.06 -9.54
N ALA A 151 -20.81 -0.96 -9.75
CA ALA A 151 -20.02 -0.75 -10.97
C ALA A 151 -18.94 -1.85 -11.15
N ILE A 152 -18.30 -2.30 -10.06
CA ILE A 152 -17.35 -3.42 -10.09
C ILE A 152 -18.08 -4.73 -10.42
N ALA A 153 -19.23 -5.02 -9.82
CA ALA A 153 -20.00 -6.24 -10.12
C ALA A 153 -20.40 -6.29 -11.59
N ASP A 154 -20.92 -5.19 -12.12
CA ASP A 154 -21.28 -5.07 -13.55
C ASP A 154 -20.06 -5.28 -14.46
N TYR A 155 -18.90 -4.67 -14.12
CA TYR A 155 -17.64 -4.86 -14.83
C TYR A 155 -17.17 -6.33 -14.82
N LEU A 156 -17.22 -7.00 -13.68
CA LEU A 156 -16.83 -8.39 -13.52
C LEU A 156 -17.74 -9.32 -14.33
N ALA A 157 -19.04 -9.05 -14.37
CA ALA A 157 -20.00 -9.82 -15.15
C ALA A 157 -19.70 -9.73 -16.65
N HIS A 158 -19.44 -8.53 -17.17
CA HIS A 158 -19.22 -8.30 -18.61
C HIS A 158 -17.81 -8.72 -19.07
N ASN A 159 -16.77 -8.48 -18.25
CA ASN A 159 -15.39 -8.62 -18.69
C ASN A 159 -14.66 -9.84 -18.12
N ARG A 160 -15.21 -10.50 -17.09
CA ARG A 160 -14.55 -11.62 -16.39
C ARG A 160 -15.44 -12.86 -16.24
N ALA A 161 -16.66 -12.83 -16.79
CA ALA A 161 -17.67 -13.89 -16.65
C ALA A 161 -17.96 -14.26 -15.18
N MET A 162 -17.88 -13.28 -14.26
CA MET A 162 -18.13 -13.45 -12.84
C MET A 162 -19.46 -12.82 -12.48
N GLN A 163 -20.45 -13.63 -12.07
CA GLN A 163 -21.71 -13.14 -11.52
C GLN A 163 -21.53 -12.92 -10.01
N VAL A 164 -21.48 -11.67 -9.61
CA VAL A 164 -21.18 -11.25 -8.22
C VAL A 164 -22.28 -10.32 -7.73
N ASP A 165 -22.84 -10.60 -6.56
CA ASP A 165 -23.71 -9.64 -5.89
C ASP A 165 -22.88 -8.48 -5.31
N PRO A 166 -23.26 -7.20 -5.48
CA PRO A 166 -22.52 -6.08 -4.89
C PRO A 166 -22.31 -6.18 -3.38
N SER A 167 -23.16 -6.93 -2.66
CA SER A 167 -22.97 -7.16 -1.21
C SER A 167 -21.74 -7.99 -0.87
N GLN A 168 -21.26 -8.83 -1.81
CA GLN A 168 -20.07 -9.67 -1.64
C GLN A 168 -18.76 -8.90 -1.83
N ILE A 169 -18.82 -7.68 -2.36
CA ILE A 169 -17.64 -6.86 -2.67
C ILE A 169 -17.27 -6.01 -1.47
N ILE A 170 -16.01 -6.08 -1.08
CA ILE A 170 -15.40 -5.26 -0.03
C ILE A 170 -14.30 -4.38 -0.65
N ILE A 171 -14.42 -3.07 -0.48
CA ILE A 171 -13.44 -2.08 -0.95
C ILE A 171 -12.41 -1.82 0.14
N GLY A 172 -11.14 -1.69 -0.23
CA GLY A 172 -10.07 -1.37 0.72
C GLY A 172 -8.90 -0.62 0.09
N ALA A 173 -8.08 -0.02 0.94
CA ALA A 173 -6.93 0.81 0.56
C ALA A 173 -5.71 -0.03 0.12
N GLY A 174 -5.88 -0.85 -0.91
CA GLY A 174 -4.85 -1.75 -1.45
C GLY A 174 -5.02 -3.20 -1.00
N THR A 175 -4.43 -4.11 -1.77
CA THR A 175 -4.48 -5.56 -1.51
C THR A 175 -3.86 -5.94 -0.16
N GLU A 176 -2.83 -5.23 0.27
CA GLU A 176 -2.18 -5.44 1.57
C GLU A 176 -3.15 -5.24 2.74
N TYR A 177 -3.96 -4.18 2.67
CA TYR A 177 -4.99 -3.91 3.67
C TYR A 177 -6.06 -5.02 3.68
N LEU A 178 -6.57 -5.40 2.51
CA LEU A 178 -7.58 -6.45 2.38
C LEU A 178 -7.06 -7.79 2.84
N TYR A 179 -5.80 -8.13 2.50
CA TYR A 179 -5.15 -9.35 2.98
C TYR A 179 -5.04 -9.37 4.50
N GLY A 180 -4.64 -8.25 5.12
CA GLY A 180 -4.63 -8.11 6.58
C GLY A 180 -6.02 -8.32 7.21
N ARG A 181 -7.10 -7.87 6.54
CA ARG A 181 -8.48 -8.14 7.00
C ARG A 181 -8.83 -9.62 6.92
N LEU A 182 -8.39 -10.31 5.87
CA LEU A 182 -8.57 -11.77 5.77
C LEU A 182 -7.81 -12.51 6.88
N LEU A 183 -6.55 -12.18 7.13
CA LEU A 183 -5.76 -12.76 8.22
C LEU A 183 -6.47 -12.60 9.57
N GLN A 184 -6.94 -11.40 9.86
CA GLN A 184 -7.68 -11.10 11.09
C GLN A 184 -9.00 -11.88 11.18
N MET A 185 -9.75 -11.97 10.08
CA MET A 185 -11.01 -12.71 10.01
C MET A 185 -10.79 -14.21 10.21
N PHE A 186 -9.76 -14.80 9.59
CA PHE A 186 -9.44 -16.21 9.74
C PHE A 186 -8.85 -16.55 11.13
N GLY A 187 -8.19 -15.57 11.76
CA GLY A 187 -7.61 -15.71 13.10
C GLY A 187 -6.28 -16.50 13.11
N HIS A 188 -5.60 -16.45 14.25
CA HIS A 188 -4.21 -16.94 14.39
C HIS A 188 -4.04 -18.46 14.23
N ALA A 189 -5.10 -19.26 14.37
CA ALA A 189 -5.03 -20.71 14.20
C ALA A 189 -5.04 -21.15 12.72
N CYS A 190 -5.30 -20.22 11.80
CA CYS A 190 -5.36 -20.48 10.37
C CYS A 190 -3.97 -20.41 9.74
N THR A 191 -3.53 -21.48 9.10
CA THR A 191 -2.25 -21.54 8.38
C THR A 191 -2.43 -21.12 6.92
N PHE A 192 -1.63 -20.17 6.47
CA PHE A 192 -1.63 -19.68 5.09
C PHE A 192 -0.52 -20.31 4.27
N ALA A 193 -0.81 -20.63 3.02
CA ALA A 193 0.17 -21.05 2.02
C ALA A 193 0.39 -19.91 1.00
N ILE A 194 1.64 -19.69 0.60
CA ILE A 194 2.06 -18.62 -0.31
C ILE A 194 3.00 -19.24 -1.34
N GLU A 195 2.87 -18.85 -2.61
CA GLU A 195 3.73 -19.31 -3.71
C GLU A 195 5.21 -18.94 -3.50
N GLU A 196 6.12 -19.86 -3.87
CA GLU A 196 7.58 -19.69 -3.81
C GLU A 196 8.23 -20.10 -5.15
N PRO A 197 8.89 -19.20 -5.85
CA PRO A 197 9.03 -17.77 -5.60
C PRO A 197 7.68 -17.04 -5.65
N GLY A 198 7.62 -15.87 -5.03
CA GLY A 198 6.39 -15.08 -5.03
C GLY A 198 6.55 -13.72 -4.34
N TYR A 199 5.46 -13.03 -4.15
CA TYR A 199 5.46 -11.71 -3.53
C TYR A 199 5.64 -11.80 -2.01
N LYS A 200 6.89 -11.73 -1.54
CA LYS A 200 7.30 -11.90 -0.12
C LYS A 200 6.52 -11.05 0.88
N LYS A 201 5.90 -9.97 0.43
CA LYS A 201 5.16 -9.06 1.31
C LYS A 201 3.98 -9.74 2.01
N PHE A 202 3.34 -10.72 1.37
CA PHE A 202 2.26 -11.47 2.01
C PHE A 202 2.74 -12.30 3.20
N ALA A 203 3.94 -12.87 3.11
CA ALA A 203 4.59 -13.55 4.24
C ALA A 203 4.87 -12.57 5.39
N SER A 204 5.42 -11.39 5.07
CA SER A 204 5.68 -10.35 6.07
C SER A 204 4.40 -9.85 6.75
N ILE A 205 3.31 -9.69 5.98
CA ILE A 205 2.01 -9.30 6.54
C ILE A 205 1.48 -10.41 7.45
N SER A 206 1.52 -11.69 7.00
CA SER A 206 1.09 -12.82 7.84
C SER A 206 1.86 -12.89 9.16
N ALA A 207 3.18 -12.70 9.11
CA ALA A 207 4.03 -12.64 10.30
C ALA A 207 3.65 -11.48 11.22
N SER A 208 3.34 -10.29 10.67
CA SER A 208 2.96 -9.11 11.47
C SER A 208 1.61 -9.27 12.18
N PHE A 209 0.72 -10.08 11.64
CA PHE A 209 -0.55 -10.45 12.27
C PHE A 209 -0.44 -11.68 13.17
N GLY A 210 0.73 -12.35 13.22
CA GLY A 210 0.92 -13.56 14.01
C GLY A 210 0.23 -14.80 13.45
N ASN A 211 -0.13 -14.82 12.17
CA ASN A 211 -0.69 -15.98 11.50
C ASN A 211 0.44 -16.90 11.01
N PRO A 212 0.36 -18.22 11.22
CA PRO A 212 1.30 -19.17 10.64
C PRO A 212 1.18 -19.20 9.13
N TRP A 213 2.32 -19.29 8.44
CA TRP A 213 2.37 -19.35 6.99
C TRP A 213 3.46 -20.31 6.51
N LYS A 214 3.32 -20.79 5.27
CA LYS A 214 4.22 -21.74 4.61
C LYS A 214 4.46 -21.29 3.17
N TYR A 215 5.71 -21.39 2.72
CA TYR A 215 6.02 -21.30 1.30
C TYR A 215 5.75 -22.61 0.59
N ILE A 216 5.10 -22.55 -0.55
CA ILE A 216 4.83 -23.71 -1.40
C ILE A 216 5.54 -23.52 -2.74
N PRO A 217 6.46 -24.42 -3.11
CA PRO A 217 7.17 -24.33 -4.37
C PRO A 217 6.23 -24.43 -5.56
N ILE A 218 6.67 -23.82 -6.67
CA ILE A 218 6.00 -23.93 -7.97
C ILE A 218 6.84 -24.77 -8.93
N ASP A 219 6.19 -25.34 -9.92
CA ASP A 219 6.77 -25.95 -11.10
C ASP A 219 6.33 -25.21 -12.39
N ASP A 220 6.56 -25.77 -13.56
CA ASP A 220 6.15 -25.19 -14.85
C ASP A 220 4.63 -25.01 -15.00
N ASN A 221 3.84 -25.64 -14.15
CA ASN A 221 2.39 -25.56 -14.10
C ASN A 221 1.84 -24.69 -12.94
N GLY A 222 2.72 -24.02 -12.21
CA GLY A 222 2.39 -23.22 -11.03
C GLY A 222 2.51 -23.98 -9.71
N LEU A 223 1.75 -23.58 -8.70
CA LEU A 223 1.85 -24.11 -7.34
C LEU A 223 1.69 -25.66 -7.29
N MET A 224 2.63 -26.34 -6.59
CA MET A 224 2.66 -27.79 -6.44
C MET A 224 1.66 -28.26 -5.38
N ILE A 225 0.63 -29.03 -5.82
CA ILE A 225 -0.50 -29.42 -4.96
C ILE A 225 -0.10 -30.45 -3.89
N ASP A 226 0.83 -31.36 -4.19
CA ASP A 226 1.40 -32.30 -3.24
C ASP A 226 2.08 -31.58 -2.07
N LYS A 227 2.87 -30.54 -2.36
CA LYS A 227 3.52 -29.71 -1.36
C LYS A 227 2.52 -28.84 -0.57
N LEU A 228 1.46 -28.39 -1.23
CA LEU A 228 0.35 -27.71 -0.55
C LEU A 228 -0.37 -28.63 0.44
N GLU A 229 -0.63 -29.89 0.07
CA GLU A 229 -1.25 -30.89 0.97
C GLU A 229 -0.33 -31.19 2.16
N GLU A 230 0.97 -31.45 1.92
CA GLU A 230 1.98 -31.70 2.96
C GLU A 230 2.10 -30.53 3.95
N SER A 231 1.86 -29.29 3.49
CA SER A 231 1.97 -28.09 4.34
C SER A 231 0.95 -28.03 5.47
N GLY A 232 -0.20 -28.72 5.30
CA GLY A 232 -1.34 -28.64 6.22
C GLY A 232 -2.04 -27.28 6.22
N ALA A 233 -1.84 -26.45 5.20
CA ALA A 233 -2.44 -25.11 5.10
C ALA A 233 -3.98 -25.17 5.00
N ASP A 234 -4.61 -24.12 5.54
CA ASP A 234 -6.06 -23.90 5.48
C ASP A 234 -6.45 -22.96 4.35
N VAL A 235 -5.58 -22.00 4.05
CA VAL A 235 -5.82 -20.98 3.02
C VAL A 235 -4.58 -20.89 2.13
N VAL A 236 -4.77 -20.92 0.82
CA VAL A 236 -3.69 -20.69 -0.15
C VAL A 236 -3.90 -19.38 -0.90
N HIS A 237 -2.86 -18.57 -0.98
CA HIS A 237 -2.80 -17.34 -1.77
C HIS A 237 -1.96 -17.60 -3.02
N LEU A 238 -2.53 -17.33 -4.21
CA LEU A 238 -1.87 -17.58 -5.48
C LEU A 238 -2.39 -16.65 -6.59
N SER A 239 -1.59 -16.53 -7.67
CA SER A 239 -1.91 -15.71 -8.85
C SER A 239 -1.99 -16.58 -10.11
N PRO A 240 -3.12 -17.29 -10.36
CA PRO A 240 -3.20 -18.36 -11.36
C PRO A 240 -3.26 -17.87 -12.81
N ALA A 241 -3.63 -16.60 -13.03
CA ALA A 241 -3.73 -16.01 -14.37
C ALA A 241 -2.40 -15.47 -14.90
N ASN A 242 -1.52 -15.03 -14.01
CA ASN A 242 -0.19 -14.51 -14.31
C ASN A 242 0.67 -14.51 -13.04
N HIS A 243 1.35 -15.63 -12.80
CA HIS A 243 2.18 -15.79 -11.60
C HIS A 243 3.33 -14.78 -11.57
N PHE A 244 3.52 -14.11 -10.45
CA PHE A 244 4.67 -13.21 -10.26
C PHE A 244 5.78 -13.92 -9.46
N PRO A 245 7.06 -13.92 -9.92
CA PRO A 245 7.59 -13.16 -11.05
C PRO A 245 7.68 -13.97 -12.36
N THR A 246 7.24 -15.24 -12.43
CA THR A 246 7.54 -16.17 -13.53
C THR A 246 6.66 -15.98 -14.77
N GLY A 247 5.52 -15.31 -14.64
CA GLY A 247 4.52 -15.19 -15.71
C GLY A 247 3.76 -16.49 -16.03
N ILE A 248 3.95 -17.56 -15.24
CA ILE A 248 3.26 -18.85 -15.45
C ILE A 248 1.75 -18.64 -15.35
N VAL A 249 1.04 -19.24 -16.29
CA VAL A 249 -0.40 -19.37 -16.29
C VAL A 249 -0.75 -20.77 -15.84
N MET A 250 -1.49 -20.92 -14.75
CA MET A 250 -1.88 -22.21 -14.20
C MET A 250 -2.81 -22.94 -15.19
N PRO A 251 -2.40 -24.13 -15.70
CA PRO A 251 -3.21 -24.90 -16.64
C PRO A 251 -4.45 -25.49 -15.98
N VAL A 252 -5.42 -25.86 -16.81
CA VAL A 252 -6.71 -26.40 -16.35
C VAL A 252 -6.56 -27.62 -15.45
N THR A 253 -5.62 -28.51 -15.75
CA THR A 253 -5.34 -29.70 -14.93
C THR A 253 -4.96 -29.32 -13.49
N ARG A 254 -4.02 -28.39 -13.32
CA ARG A 254 -3.58 -27.91 -12.00
C ARG A 254 -4.70 -27.17 -11.26
N ARG A 255 -5.58 -26.46 -11.98
CA ARG A 255 -6.78 -25.82 -11.39
C ARG A 255 -7.75 -26.86 -10.84
N LEU A 256 -7.96 -27.97 -11.53
CA LEU A 256 -8.80 -29.06 -11.06
C LEU A 256 -8.20 -29.73 -9.80
N GLU A 257 -6.91 -30.02 -9.78
CA GLU A 257 -6.21 -30.52 -8.60
C GLU A 257 -6.37 -29.56 -7.39
N LEU A 258 -6.26 -28.24 -7.63
CA LEU A 258 -6.45 -27.23 -6.60
C LEU A 258 -7.89 -27.19 -6.08
N PHE A 259 -8.89 -27.34 -6.97
CA PHE A 259 -10.29 -27.47 -6.55
C PHE A 259 -10.55 -28.76 -5.76
N GLU A 260 -9.93 -29.87 -6.14
CA GLU A 260 -9.99 -31.10 -5.33
C GLU A 260 -9.40 -30.87 -3.94
N TRP A 261 -8.23 -30.24 -3.86
CA TRP A 261 -7.58 -29.92 -2.59
C TRP A 261 -8.48 -29.08 -1.68
N VAL A 262 -9.07 -28.01 -2.20
CA VAL A 262 -9.87 -27.09 -1.38
C VAL A 262 -11.20 -27.73 -0.95
N ASN A 263 -11.77 -28.60 -1.77
CA ASN A 263 -13.07 -29.23 -1.49
C ASN A 263 -13.00 -30.42 -0.52
N ARG A 264 -11.81 -31.06 -0.36
CA ARG A 264 -11.62 -32.17 0.60
C ARG A 264 -11.88 -31.75 2.05
N ILE A 265 -11.53 -30.50 2.43
CA ILE A 265 -11.66 -30.01 3.80
C ILE A 265 -12.46 -28.72 3.83
N ARG A 266 -13.57 -28.73 4.58
CA ARG A 266 -14.54 -27.61 4.62
C ARG A 266 -13.96 -26.26 5.05
N LYS A 267 -12.87 -26.22 5.82
CA LYS A 267 -12.23 -24.99 6.30
C LYS A 267 -11.22 -24.38 5.31
N ARG A 268 -10.90 -25.09 4.21
CA ARG A 268 -9.96 -24.61 3.21
C ARG A 268 -10.57 -23.58 2.29
N TYR A 269 -9.76 -22.59 1.91
CA TYR A 269 -10.09 -21.53 0.94
C TYR A 269 -8.91 -21.21 0.03
N ILE A 270 -9.23 -20.64 -1.12
CA ILE A 270 -8.26 -20.10 -2.08
C ILE A 270 -8.41 -18.58 -2.09
N ILE A 271 -7.31 -17.83 -2.03
CA ILE A 271 -7.25 -16.41 -2.34
C ILE A 271 -6.64 -16.30 -3.73
N GLU A 272 -7.44 -15.93 -4.71
CA GLU A 272 -7.02 -15.65 -6.06
C GLU A 272 -6.67 -14.17 -6.18
N ASP A 273 -5.37 -13.85 -6.35
CA ASP A 273 -4.88 -12.49 -6.59
C ASP A 273 -4.74 -12.24 -8.10
N ASP A 274 -5.68 -11.50 -8.65
CA ASP A 274 -5.83 -11.22 -10.08
C ASP A 274 -5.37 -9.80 -10.42
N TYR A 275 -4.13 -9.47 -10.08
CA TYR A 275 -3.59 -8.10 -10.01
C TYR A 275 -3.35 -7.41 -11.37
N ASP A 276 -3.17 -8.15 -12.49
CA ASP A 276 -2.82 -7.59 -13.80
C ASP A 276 -3.43 -8.34 -15.01
N SER A 277 -4.44 -9.15 -14.78
CA SER A 277 -5.09 -9.98 -15.80
C SER A 277 -5.74 -9.18 -16.94
N GLU A 278 -5.96 -7.90 -16.75
CA GLU A 278 -6.37 -6.97 -17.80
C GLU A 278 -5.34 -6.88 -18.93
N PHE A 279 -4.05 -7.10 -18.64
CA PHE A 279 -2.93 -6.91 -19.57
C PHE A 279 -2.49 -8.21 -20.24
N ARG A 280 -3.44 -8.92 -20.85
CA ARG A 280 -3.16 -10.06 -21.73
C ARG A 280 -3.18 -9.60 -23.19
N TYR A 281 -2.09 -9.90 -23.94
CA TYR A 281 -1.88 -9.35 -25.29
C TYR A 281 -2.36 -10.29 -26.40
N THR A 282 -2.44 -11.59 -26.12
CA THR A 282 -2.87 -12.61 -27.08
C THR A 282 -3.97 -13.49 -26.51
N GLY A 283 -4.90 -13.91 -27.35
CA GLY A 283 -6.00 -14.78 -26.93
C GLY A 283 -7.10 -14.09 -26.14
N ARG A 284 -8.00 -14.90 -25.56
CA ARG A 284 -9.06 -14.45 -24.67
C ARG A 284 -8.52 -14.29 -23.25
N PHE A 285 -9.25 -13.58 -22.39
CA PHE A 285 -8.95 -13.54 -20.96
C PHE A 285 -8.98 -14.95 -20.36
N ILE A 286 -8.16 -15.18 -19.34
CA ILE A 286 -8.17 -16.42 -18.56
C ILE A 286 -9.32 -16.35 -17.58
N LEU A 287 -10.17 -17.37 -17.61
CA LEU A 287 -11.30 -17.44 -16.69
C LEU A 287 -10.78 -17.54 -15.26
N PRO A 288 -11.18 -16.63 -14.34
CA PRO A 288 -10.76 -16.70 -12.95
C PRO A 288 -11.18 -18.01 -12.27
N LEU A 289 -10.45 -18.43 -11.26
CA LEU A 289 -10.85 -19.56 -10.41
C LEU A 289 -12.22 -19.30 -9.77
N TYR A 290 -12.45 -18.06 -9.31
CA TYR A 290 -13.74 -17.65 -8.75
C TYR A 290 -14.91 -17.97 -9.69
N ALA A 291 -14.76 -17.71 -10.98
CA ALA A 291 -15.82 -17.99 -11.97
C ALA A 291 -16.04 -19.49 -12.23
N GLN A 292 -15.08 -20.33 -11.87
CA GLN A 292 -15.13 -21.80 -12.02
C GLN A 292 -15.56 -22.50 -10.72
N ASP A 293 -15.58 -21.76 -9.61
CA ASP A 293 -15.85 -22.31 -8.28
C ASP A 293 -17.34 -22.60 -8.07
N THR A 294 -17.68 -23.86 -7.94
CA THR A 294 -19.06 -24.33 -7.67
C THR A 294 -19.36 -24.52 -6.18
N GLN A 295 -18.35 -24.43 -5.31
CA GLN A 295 -18.46 -24.72 -3.88
C GLN A 295 -18.29 -23.50 -2.98
N SER A 296 -18.14 -22.31 -3.56
CA SER A 296 -17.93 -21.04 -2.83
C SER A 296 -16.71 -21.09 -1.90
N ARG A 297 -15.55 -21.48 -2.46
CA ARG A 297 -14.26 -21.61 -1.79
C ARG A 297 -13.22 -20.60 -2.19
N VAL A 298 -13.47 -19.84 -3.26
CA VAL A 298 -12.52 -18.88 -3.78
C VAL A 298 -12.88 -17.47 -3.31
N ILE A 299 -11.90 -16.78 -2.75
CA ILE A 299 -11.91 -15.35 -2.48
C ILE A 299 -11.18 -14.72 -3.67
N TYR A 300 -11.83 -13.82 -4.38
CA TYR A 300 -11.20 -13.10 -5.50
C TYR A 300 -10.69 -11.74 -5.02
N MET A 301 -9.47 -11.37 -5.39
CA MET A 301 -8.87 -10.07 -5.10
C MET A 301 -8.38 -9.41 -6.38
N ASN A 302 -8.58 -8.09 -6.48
CA ASN A 302 -8.04 -7.30 -7.59
C ASN A 302 -7.74 -5.87 -7.12
N THR A 303 -6.94 -5.14 -7.92
CA THR A 303 -6.49 -3.78 -7.58
C THR A 303 -6.53 -2.83 -8.77
N PHE A 304 -7.01 -1.61 -8.55
CA PHE A 304 -6.89 -0.53 -9.53
C PHE A 304 -5.51 0.13 -9.55
N SER A 305 -4.63 -0.22 -8.61
CA SER A 305 -3.27 0.33 -8.54
C SER A 305 -2.39 -0.04 -9.74
N LYS A 306 -2.66 -1.17 -10.40
CA LYS A 306 -1.96 -1.62 -11.61
C LYS A 306 -2.64 -1.16 -12.89
N SER A 307 -3.96 -1.15 -12.88
CA SER A 307 -4.76 -0.81 -14.06
C SER A 307 -4.99 0.69 -14.26
N LEU A 308 -4.91 1.50 -13.19
CA LEU A 308 -5.02 2.96 -13.24
C LEU A 308 -3.73 3.65 -12.80
N VAL A 309 -3.54 3.85 -11.49
CA VAL A 309 -2.37 4.53 -10.93
C VAL A 309 -2.09 4.03 -9.51
N PRO A 310 -0.83 3.79 -9.12
CA PRO A 310 -0.49 3.23 -7.82
C PRO A 310 -0.95 4.08 -6.63
N SER A 311 -0.97 5.41 -6.77
CA SER A 311 -1.37 6.36 -5.73
C SER A 311 -2.87 6.32 -5.39
N LEU A 312 -3.71 5.78 -6.27
CA LEU A 312 -5.15 5.67 -6.02
C LEU A 312 -5.48 4.74 -4.85
N ARG A 313 -4.64 3.72 -4.62
CA ARG A 313 -4.76 2.79 -3.50
C ARG A 313 -6.14 2.16 -3.33
N ILE A 314 -6.87 1.91 -4.40
CA ILE A 314 -8.16 1.22 -4.34
C ILE A 314 -7.99 -0.21 -4.83
N SER A 315 -8.40 -1.14 -3.98
CA SER A 315 -8.50 -2.57 -4.29
C SER A 315 -9.84 -3.10 -3.79
N TYR A 316 -10.22 -4.26 -4.25
CA TYR A 316 -11.43 -4.91 -3.79
C TYR A 316 -11.22 -6.42 -3.66
N MET A 317 -12.03 -7.03 -2.80
CA MET A 317 -12.16 -8.48 -2.72
C MET A 317 -13.62 -8.88 -2.84
N VAL A 318 -13.85 -10.06 -3.41
CA VAL A 318 -15.16 -10.70 -3.50
C VAL A 318 -15.16 -11.88 -2.55
N LEU A 319 -16.02 -11.85 -1.55
CA LEU A 319 -16.15 -12.90 -0.56
C LEU A 319 -17.25 -13.89 -0.95
N PRO A 320 -17.00 -15.21 -0.84
CA PRO A 320 -18.05 -16.19 -0.93
C PRO A 320 -19.07 -16.01 0.23
N PRO A 321 -20.35 -16.39 0.06
CA PRO A 321 -21.43 -16.05 1.00
C PRO A 321 -21.13 -16.36 2.47
N ARG A 322 -20.56 -17.55 2.75
CA ARG A 322 -20.21 -17.93 4.14
C ARG A 322 -19.14 -17.06 4.78
N LEU A 323 -18.15 -16.61 3.99
CA LEU A 323 -17.14 -15.70 4.49
C LEU A 323 -17.66 -14.29 4.59
N LEU A 324 -18.61 -13.89 3.74
CA LEU A 324 -19.30 -12.61 3.86
C LEU A 324 -20.04 -12.51 5.20
N GLU A 325 -20.83 -13.53 5.58
CA GLU A 325 -21.51 -13.57 6.89
C GLU A 325 -20.51 -13.43 8.05
N ARG A 326 -19.40 -14.18 7.98
CA ARG A 326 -18.33 -14.09 8.99
C ARG A 326 -17.70 -12.70 9.03
N TYR A 327 -17.44 -12.10 7.86
CA TYR A 327 -16.88 -10.76 7.74
C TYR A 327 -17.82 -9.71 8.36
N GLU A 328 -19.12 -9.82 8.10
CA GLU A 328 -20.13 -8.92 8.68
C GLU A 328 -20.18 -9.01 10.20
N GLN A 329 -20.11 -10.23 10.75
CA GLN A 329 -20.11 -10.46 12.20
C GLN A 329 -18.84 -9.95 12.90
N THR A 330 -17.68 -10.05 12.23
CA THR A 330 -16.38 -9.84 12.87
C THR A 330 -15.67 -8.53 12.46
N MET A 331 -16.06 -7.90 11.33
CA MET A 331 -15.35 -6.76 10.75
C MET A 331 -16.23 -5.53 10.49
N SER A 332 -17.55 -5.62 10.69
CA SER A 332 -18.49 -4.51 10.39
C SER A 332 -18.29 -3.25 11.23
N PHE A 333 -17.57 -3.34 12.34
CA PHE A 333 -17.24 -2.19 13.18
C PHE A 333 -16.10 -1.29 12.61
N TYR A 334 -15.40 -1.76 11.58
CA TYR A 334 -14.43 -0.94 10.87
C TYR A 334 -15.12 0.00 9.87
N SER A 335 -14.56 1.17 9.66
CA SER A 335 -14.93 2.01 8.52
C SER A 335 -14.13 1.64 7.28
N CYS A 336 -14.67 1.85 6.09
CA CYS A 336 -13.90 1.72 4.86
C CYS A 336 -12.75 2.75 4.84
N THR A 337 -11.58 2.30 4.41
CA THR A 337 -10.35 3.11 4.40
C THR A 337 -10.18 3.96 3.14
N VAL A 338 -11.05 3.77 2.14
CA VAL A 338 -11.04 4.54 0.90
C VAL A 338 -12.04 5.69 1.00
N SER A 339 -11.60 6.88 0.62
CA SER A 339 -12.44 8.08 0.61
C SER A 339 -13.68 7.93 -0.29
N SER A 340 -14.84 8.44 0.17
CA SER A 340 -16.08 8.50 -0.63
C SER A 340 -15.88 9.27 -1.93
N PHE A 341 -15.08 10.33 -1.93
CA PHE A 341 -14.79 11.16 -3.11
C PHE A 341 -14.18 10.32 -4.25
N GLU A 342 -13.20 9.49 -3.92
CA GLU A 342 -12.54 8.61 -4.88
C GLU A 342 -13.42 7.45 -5.29
N GLN A 343 -14.19 6.90 -4.36
CA GLN A 343 -15.09 5.79 -4.66
C GLN A 343 -16.20 6.18 -5.63
N TYR A 344 -16.88 7.30 -5.43
CA TYR A 344 -17.92 7.78 -6.36
C TYR A 344 -17.32 8.18 -7.72
N THR A 345 -16.13 8.81 -7.72
CA THR A 345 -15.42 9.13 -8.96
C THR A 345 -15.08 7.88 -9.76
N LEU A 346 -14.53 6.85 -9.09
CA LEU A 346 -14.19 5.59 -9.72
C LEU A 346 -15.44 4.82 -10.19
N ALA A 347 -16.52 4.82 -9.41
CA ALA A 347 -17.78 4.21 -9.80
C ALA A 347 -18.28 4.77 -11.16
N ARG A 348 -18.27 6.06 -11.32
CA ARG A 348 -18.63 6.73 -12.57
C ARG A 348 -17.61 6.44 -13.68
N PHE A 349 -16.33 6.44 -13.36
CA PHE A 349 -15.27 6.12 -14.33
C PHE A 349 -15.46 4.72 -14.93
N ILE A 350 -15.91 3.77 -14.12
CA ILE A 350 -16.24 2.40 -14.58
C ILE A 350 -17.57 2.41 -15.33
N SER A 351 -18.65 2.86 -14.73
CA SER A 351 -20.02 2.74 -15.26
C SER A 351 -20.25 3.53 -16.56
N GLU A 352 -19.53 4.64 -16.77
CA GLU A 352 -19.57 5.44 -18.00
C GLU A 352 -18.58 4.90 -19.08
N GLY A 353 -17.94 3.72 -18.86
CA GLY A 353 -17.08 3.03 -19.81
C GLY A 353 -15.71 3.67 -20.03
N TYR A 354 -15.29 4.62 -19.17
CA TYR A 354 -13.94 5.22 -19.27
C TYR A 354 -12.86 4.24 -18.86
N PHE A 355 -13.16 3.35 -17.89
CA PHE A 355 -12.20 2.34 -17.43
C PHE A 355 -11.87 1.36 -18.56
N GLU A 356 -12.86 0.82 -19.27
CA GLU A 356 -12.61 -0.09 -20.40
C GLU A 356 -11.81 0.55 -21.52
N ARG A 357 -12.17 1.80 -21.87
CA ARG A 357 -11.39 2.57 -22.87
C ARG A 357 -9.94 2.78 -22.43
N HIS A 358 -9.73 3.05 -21.15
CA HIS A 358 -8.39 3.20 -20.60
C HIS A 358 -7.63 1.88 -20.64
N ILE A 359 -8.20 0.76 -20.20
CA ILE A 359 -7.59 -0.56 -20.27
C ILE A 359 -7.19 -0.93 -21.71
N ASN A 360 -8.05 -0.69 -22.68
CA ASN A 360 -7.76 -0.96 -24.09
C ASN A 360 -6.59 -0.11 -24.61
N LYS A 361 -6.53 1.17 -24.23
CA LYS A 361 -5.38 2.05 -24.54
C LYS A 361 -4.10 1.51 -23.91
N MET A 362 -4.15 1.11 -22.64
CA MET A 362 -2.99 0.61 -21.90
C MET A 362 -2.50 -0.73 -22.43
N LYS A 363 -3.41 -1.64 -22.83
CA LYS A 363 -3.03 -2.89 -23.53
C LYS A 363 -2.19 -2.62 -24.77
N ASN A 364 -2.62 -1.69 -25.61
CA ASN A 364 -1.89 -1.34 -26.83
C ASN A 364 -0.53 -0.71 -26.49
N TYR A 365 -0.50 0.20 -25.53
CA TYR A 365 0.72 0.84 -25.06
C TYR A 365 1.73 -0.18 -24.53
N TYR A 366 1.33 -1.05 -23.61
CA TYR A 366 2.25 -2.03 -23.03
C TYR A 366 2.66 -3.11 -24.02
N ARG A 367 1.79 -3.49 -24.96
CA ARG A 367 2.16 -4.40 -26.06
C ARG A 367 3.26 -3.79 -26.92
N GLU A 368 3.17 -2.51 -27.27
CA GLU A 368 4.19 -1.81 -28.03
C GLU A 368 5.51 -1.67 -27.25
N GLN A 369 5.43 -1.29 -25.96
CA GLN A 369 6.59 -1.22 -25.07
C GLN A 369 7.32 -2.55 -25.00
N ARG A 370 6.57 -3.62 -24.72
CA ARG A 370 7.09 -4.98 -24.68
C ARG A 370 7.81 -5.33 -25.99
N HIS A 371 7.18 -5.07 -27.12
CA HIS A 371 7.77 -5.35 -28.43
C HIS A 371 9.10 -4.59 -28.64
N LYS A 372 9.14 -3.31 -28.32
CA LYS A 372 10.35 -2.48 -28.44
C LYS A 372 11.48 -3.02 -27.54
N ILE A 373 11.19 -3.37 -26.28
CA ILE A 373 12.21 -3.89 -25.37
C ILE A 373 12.73 -5.24 -25.82
N LEU A 374 11.85 -6.18 -26.19
CA LEU A 374 12.26 -7.49 -26.69
C LEU A 374 13.10 -7.39 -27.97
N ALA A 375 12.66 -6.57 -28.93
CA ALA A 375 13.41 -6.30 -30.16
C ALA A 375 14.78 -5.67 -29.84
N GLY A 376 14.82 -4.72 -28.94
CA GLY A 376 16.07 -4.07 -28.52
C GLY A 376 17.05 -5.03 -27.84
N ILE A 377 16.57 -5.93 -26.97
CA ILE A 377 17.43 -6.97 -26.36
C ILE A 377 17.94 -7.93 -27.46
N HIS A 378 17.07 -8.38 -28.36
CA HIS A 378 17.45 -9.28 -29.45
C HIS A 378 18.45 -8.69 -30.43
N SER A 379 18.43 -7.37 -30.65
CA SER A 379 19.37 -6.66 -31.53
C SER A 379 20.63 -6.17 -30.80
N SER A 380 20.74 -6.41 -29.50
CA SER A 380 21.89 -6.00 -28.67
C SER A 380 22.82 -7.17 -28.36
N PRO A 381 24.04 -6.92 -27.87
CA PRO A 381 24.95 -7.97 -27.39
C PRO A 381 24.36 -8.87 -26.29
N LEU A 382 23.34 -8.40 -25.55
CA LEU A 382 22.64 -9.23 -24.58
C LEU A 382 22.00 -10.49 -25.19
N ALA A 383 21.62 -10.46 -26.49
CA ALA A 383 21.01 -11.61 -27.14
C ALA A 383 21.86 -12.87 -27.08
N ALA A 384 23.19 -12.73 -27.14
CA ALA A 384 24.12 -13.86 -27.16
C ALA A 384 24.40 -14.46 -25.76
N VAL A 385 24.15 -13.68 -24.72
CA VAL A 385 24.46 -14.05 -23.32
C VAL A 385 23.22 -14.18 -22.44
N SER A 386 22.02 -14.01 -23.00
CA SER A 386 20.79 -14.05 -22.20
C SER A 386 19.69 -14.94 -22.81
N GLN A 387 18.82 -15.38 -21.93
CA GLN A 387 17.60 -16.11 -22.29
C GLN A 387 16.39 -15.37 -21.71
N ILE A 388 15.37 -15.14 -22.54
CA ILE A 388 14.14 -14.47 -22.15
C ILE A 388 13.05 -15.52 -21.90
N THR A 389 12.43 -15.47 -20.72
CA THR A 389 11.22 -16.22 -20.39
C THR A 389 10.04 -15.25 -20.34
N GLU A 390 9.10 -15.41 -21.27
CA GLU A 390 8.00 -14.48 -21.48
C GLU A 390 6.72 -15.23 -21.90
N ARG A 391 5.54 -14.81 -21.42
CA ARG A 391 4.27 -15.53 -21.56
C ARG A 391 3.16 -14.69 -22.22
N ASN A 392 3.45 -13.60 -22.93
CA ASN A 392 2.49 -12.73 -23.61
C ASN A 392 1.40 -12.14 -22.70
N ALA A 393 1.71 -11.92 -21.44
CA ALA A 393 0.80 -11.36 -20.44
C ALA A 393 1.55 -10.54 -19.40
N GLY A 394 0.82 -9.68 -18.68
CA GLY A 394 1.37 -8.85 -17.61
C GLY A 394 2.24 -7.70 -18.11
N THR A 395 3.01 -7.13 -17.22
CA THR A 395 3.88 -5.96 -17.45
C THR A 395 5.36 -6.26 -17.25
N HIS A 396 5.75 -7.52 -17.12
CA HIS A 396 7.11 -7.95 -16.86
C HIS A 396 7.43 -9.25 -17.62
N PHE A 397 8.72 -9.55 -17.71
CA PHE A 397 9.25 -10.85 -18.12
C PHE A 397 10.54 -11.16 -17.35
N VAL A 398 10.99 -12.39 -17.41
CA VAL A 398 12.24 -12.82 -16.77
C VAL A 398 13.35 -12.86 -17.81
N LEU A 399 14.50 -12.25 -17.46
CA LEU A 399 15.71 -12.25 -18.27
C LEU A 399 16.81 -12.93 -17.49
N HIS A 400 17.18 -14.14 -17.94
CA HIS A 400 18.33 -14.85 -17.41
C HIS A 400 19.58 -14.46 -18.19
N ILE A 401 20.64 -14.02 -17.51
CA ILE A 401 21.92 -13.61 -18.09
C ILE A 401 23.01 -14.57 -17.64
N ASN A 402 23.67 -15.20 -18.60
CA ASN A 402 24.80 -16.06 -18.36
C ASN A 402 26.05 -15.21 -18.15
N THR A 403 26.43 -15.00 -16.89
CA THR A 403 27.54 -14.16 -16.48
C THR A 403 28.31 -14.81 -15.33
N LYS A 404 29.59 -14.46 -15.20
CA LYS A 404 30.42 -14.85 -14.06
C LYS A 404 30.29 -13.91 -12.87
N LEU A 405 29.61 -12.78 -13.04
CA LEU A 405 29.39 -11.81 -11.96
C LEU A 405 28.40 -12.37 -10.97
N THR A 406 28.68 -12.13 -9.70
CA THR A 406 27.73 -12.38 -8.62
C THR A 406 26.59 -11.35 -8.67
N GLU A 407 25.42 -11.71 -8.16
CA GLU A 407 24.28 -10.78 -8.07
C GLU A 407 24.64 -9.49 -7.31
N ALA A 408 25.47 -9.58 -6.27
CA ALA A 408 25.92 -8.42 -5.50
C ALA A 408 26.79 -7.45 -6.34
N GLU A 409 27.64 -7.99 -7.21
CA GLU A 409 28.45 -7.19 -8.14
C GLU A 409 27.57 -6.51 -9.19
N VAL A 410 26.59 -7.24 -9.75
CA VAL A 410 25.62 -6.66 -10.71
C VAL A 410 24.79 -5.57 -10.06
N ARG A 411 24.31 -5.76 -8.82
CA ARG A 411 23.59 -4.74 -8.06
C ARG A 411 24.42 -3.47 -7.88
N LYS A 412 25.69 -3.63 -7.51
CA LYS A 412 26.61 -2.50 -7.31
C LYS A 412 26.88 -1.76 -8.62
N ALA A 413 27.12 -2.48 -9.71
CA ALA A 413 27.33 -1.90 -11.04
C ALA A 413 26.07 -1.16 -11.53
N ALA A 414 24.89 -1.74 -11.35
CA ALA A 414 23.62 -1.11 -11.70
C ALA A 414 23.39 0.19 -10.94
N MET A 415 23.65 0.21 -9.64
CA MET A 415 23.51 1.43 -8.83
C MET A 415 24.49 2.52 -9.28
N ALA A 416 25.72 2.16 -9.72
CA ALA A 416 26.68 3.09 -10.29
C ALA A 416 26.26 3.62 -11.67
N ALA A 417 25.56 2.80 -12.45
CA ALA A 417 24.96 3.17 -13.73
C ALA A 417 23.59 3.88 -13.61
N ASP A 418 23.21 4.26 -12.39
CA ASP A 418 21.94 4.93 -12.08
C ASP A 418 20.70 4.09 -12.47
N MET A 419 20.79 2.78 -12.23
CA MET A 419 19.68 1.82 -12.45
C MET A 419 19.33 1.07 -11.17
N CYS A 420 18.04 0.88 -10.90
CA CYS A 420 17.52 0.02 -9.85
C CYS A 420 16.98 -1.27 -10.48
N LEU A 421 17.76 -2.35 -10.43
CA LEU A 421 17.35 -3.63 -10.98
C LEU A 421 16.47 -4.41 -10.00
N SER A 422 15.59 -5.25 -10.55
CA SER A 422 14.79 -6.22 -9.82
C SER A 422 15.31 -7.62 -10.11
N PHE A 423 15.72 -8.33 -9.09
CA PHE A 423 16.30 -9.68 -9.23
C PHE A 423 15.27 -10.74 -8.87
N TYR A 424 15.38 -11.90 -9.50
CA TYR A 424 14.50 -13.02 -9.20
C TYR A 424 14.61 -13.47 -7.73
N SER A 425 15.84 -13.41 -7.17
CA SER A 425 16.13 -13.69 -5.77
C SER A 425 15.43 -12.74 -4.77
N ASP A 426 15.05 -11.53 -5.21
CA ASP A 426 14.24 -10.62 -4.38
C ASP A 426 12.90 -11.25 -4.01
N TYR A 427 12.42 -12.19 -4.82
CA TYR A 427 11.11 -12.86 -4.72
C TYR A 427 11.21 -14.32 -4.27
N SER A 428 12.42 -14.89 -4.17
CA SER A 428 12.65 -16.25 -3.68
C SER A 428 13.21 -16.26 -2.27
N HIS A 429 12.72 -17.16 -1.44
CA HIS A 429 13.28 -17.44 -0.11
C HIS A 429 14.45 -18.41 -0.21
N ASN A 430 14.37 -19.38 -1.12
CA ASN A 430 15.45 -20.31 -1.41
C ASN A 430 16.39 -19.70 -2.46
N THR A 431 17.50 -19.16 -2.01
CA THR A 431 18.60 -18.73 -2.88
C THR A 431 19.47 -19.94 -3.20
N GLU A 432 19.09 -20.77 -4.16
CA GLU A 432 20.05 -21.64 -4.79
C GLU A 432 21.03 -20.78 -5.59
N GLU A 433 22.32 -21.01 -5.41
CA GLU A 433 23.37 -20.37 -6.21
C GLU A 433 23.25 -20.84 -7.68
N ASN A 434 22.39 -20.19 -8.44
CA ASN A 434 22.34 -20.40 -9.89
C ASN A 434 23.53 -19.69 -10.53
N ASN A 435 24.25 -20.41 -11.41
CA ASN A 435 25.26 -19.82 -12.28
C ASN A 435 24.58 -18.78 -13.20
N GLY A 436 24.85 -17.49 -12.95
CA GLY A 436 24.29 -16.39 -13.73
C GLY A 436 23.44 -15.44 -12.90
N CYS A 437 22.86 -14.44 -13.57
CA CYS A 437 22.04 -13.41 -12.98
C CYS A 437 20.63 -13.44 -13.62
N THR A 438 19.60 -13.56 -12.80
CA THR A 438 18.21 -13.59 -13.28
C THR A 438 17.49 -12.31 -12.84
N LEU A 439 17.07 -11.54 -13.83
CA LEU A 439 16.38 -10.24 -13.64
C LEU A 439 14.88 -10.36 -13.93
N VAL A 440 14.09 -9.61 -13.20
CA VAL A 440 12.67 -9.38 -13.49
C VAL A 440 12.54 -8.02 -14.15
N ILE A 441 12.28 -8.00 -15.44
CA ILE A 441 12.18 -6.77 -16.23
C ILE A 441 10.74 -6.26 -16.24
N ASN A 442 10.43 -5.33 -15.37
CA ASN A 442 9.14 -4.63 -15.38
C ASN A 442 9.18 -3.48 -16.39
N TYR A 443 8.71 -3.73 -17.60
CA TYR A 443 8.75 -2.76 -18.69
C TYR A 443 7.71 -1.66 -18.59
N ALA A 444 6.69 -1.79 -17.74
CA ALA A 444 5.74 -0.71 -17.47
C ALA A 444 6.39 0.49 -16.77
N ALA A 445 7.50 0.26 -16.07
CA ALA A 445 8.26 1.30 -15.36
C ALA A 445 9.24 2.07 -16.26
N ILE A 446 9.43 1.64 -17.52
CA ILE A 446 10.39 2.23 -18.45
C ILE A 446 9.66 3.21 -19.38
N GLU A 447 10.15 4.43 -19.51
CA GLU A 447 9.65 5.40 -20.48
C GLU A 447 10.02 4.98 -21.91
N ALA A 448 9.09 5.15 -22.86
CA ALA A 448 9.21 4.63 -24.22
C ALA A 448 10.44 5.16 -25.00
N ASP A 449 10.79 6.40 -24.73
CA ASP A 449 11.92 7.10 -25.33
C ASP A 449 13.27 6.71 -24.72
N LYS A 450 13.28 6.14 -23.53
CA LYS A 450 14.48 5.69 -22.82
C LYS A 450 14.87 4.24 -23.08
N ILE A 451 14.05 3.46 -23.79
CA ILE A 451 14.25 2.01 -23.96
C ILE A 451 15.63 1.68 -24.50
N THR A 452 16.05 2.35 -25.58
CA THR A 452 17.36 2.10 -26.20
C THR A 452 18.51 2.38 -25.22
N ALA A 453 18.48 3.54 -24.55
CA ALA A 453 19.51 3.89 -23.57
C ALA A 453 19.50 2.97 -22.33
N VAL A 454 18.34 2.45 -21.95
CA VAL A 454 18.21 1.46 -20.86
C VAL A 454 18.89 0.15 -21.27
N ILE A 455 18.67 -0.33 -22.49
CA ILE A 455 19.30 -1.56 -23.01
C ILE A 455 20.81 -1.40 -23.14
N GLU A 456 21.28 -0.26 -23.66
CA GLU A 456 22.73 0.05 -23.75
C GLU A 456 23.38 0.06 -22.35
N ARG A 457 22.76 0.70 -21.38
CA ARG A 457 23.26 0.69 -19.99
C ARG A 457 23.22 -0.72 -19.39
N LEU A 458 22.16 -1.49 -19.65
CA LEU A 458 22.06 -2.87 -19.21
C LEU A 458 23.18 -3.74 -19.80
N CYS A 459 23.48 -3.58 -21.11
CA CYS A 459 24.63 -4.26 -21.76
C CYS A 459 25.94 -3.91 -21.08
N SER A 460 26.16 -2.66 -20.72
CA SER A 460 27.43 -2.18 -20.10
C SER A 460 27.69 -2.77 -18.71
N LEU A 461 26.68 -3.34 -18.05
CA LEU A 461 26.85 -4.00 -16.76
C LEU A 461 27.55 -5.35 -16.87
N PHE A 462 27.51 -5.98 -18.07
CA PHE A 462 27.98 -7.35 -18.28
C PHE A 462 29.21 -7.35 -19.21
N PRO A 463 30.41 -7.70 -18.69
CA PRO A 463 31.63 -7.73 -19.49
C PRO A 463 31.54 -8.66 -20.72
N GLU A 464 30.72 -9.70 -20.62
CA GLU A 464 30.49 -10.67 -21.71
C GLU A 464 29.90 -10.01 -22.95
N CYS A 465 29.09 -8.96 -22.80
CA CYS A 465 28.52 -8.19 -23.90
C CYS A 465 29.60 -7.42 -24.69
N ASN A 466 30.68 -7.00 -24.05
CA ASN A 466 31.77 -6.24 -24.68
C ASN A 466 32.70 -7.14 -25.53
N GLN A 467 32.63 -8.47 -25.39
CA GLN A 467 33.48 -9.42 -26.12
C GLN A 467 32.87 -9.85 -27.46
N ILE A 468 31.63 -9.43 -27.73
CA ILE A 468 30.84 -9.81 -28.91
C ILE A 468 30.74 -8.63 -29.92
N SER A 469 31.28 -7.47 -29.58
CA SER A 469 31.25 -6.22 -30.37
C SER A 469 32.29 -6.22 -31.46
#